data_2c8ac3c5313a4d8382d6370888085ab7
#
_entry.id   2c8ac3c5313a4d8382d6370888085ab7
#
_cell.length_a   1.000
_cell.length_b   1.000
_cell.length_c   1.000
_cell.angle_alpha   90.00
_cell.angle_beta   90.00
_cell.angle_gamma   90.00
#
_symmetry.space_group_name_H-M   'P 1'
#
loop_
_entity.id
_entity.type
_entity.pdbx_description
1 polymer ?
#
loop_
_entity_poly.entity_id
_entity_poly.type
_entity_poly.pdbx_seq_one_letter_code
_entity_poly.pdbx_strand_id
1 'polypeptide(L)'
;MAIAYKSAGSGSTTEASGGNLAPLCPAVVDANDILILHAYYEGTVTAPTTPSGWILIANNIPVETVGRHYVFAKLAIGTEDGTAISLGTPAVTTMRTARIYSFSGWTFGTIEQNIGTVTTTT
;
A
#
# COMPACT_ATOMS: atom_id res chain seq x y z
N MET A 1 -11.21 -16.73 -14.94
CA MET A 1 -10.00 -17.08 -14.19
C MET A 1 -10.05 -16.37 -12.84
N ALA A 2 -9.77 -17.05 -11.76
CA ALA A 2 -9.84 -16.43 -10.43
C ALA A 2 -8.54 -15.68 -10.11
N ILE A 3 -8.67 -14.54 -9.41
CA ILE A 3 -7.51 -13.84 -8.83
C ILE A 3 -6.95 -14.74 -7.73
N ALA A 4 -5.65 -14.96 -7.76
CA ALA A 4 -4.95 -15.79 -6.77
C ALA A 4 -3.81 -15.01 -6.13
N TYR A 5 -3.66 -15.14 -4.80
CA TYR A 5 -2.48 -14.66 -4.09
C TYR A 5 -1.23 -15.38 -4.62
N LYS A 6 -0.17 -14.62 -4.84
CA LYS A 6 1.08 -15.12 -5.39
C LYS A 6 2.22 -15.05 -4.37
N SER A 7 2.52 -13.87 -3.89
CA SER A 7 3.62 -13.67 -2.92
C SER A 7 3.53 -12.30 -2.24
N ALA A 8 4.37 -12.11 -1.24
CA ALA A 8 4.58 -10.81 -0.59
C ALA A 8 6.05 -10.45 -0.57
N GLY A 9 6.33 -9.16 -0.69
CA GLY A 9 7.66 -8.62 -0.49
C GLY A 9 8.01 -8.46 1.00
N SER A 10 9.24 -8.07 1.28
CA SER A 10 9.67 -7.73 2.63
C SER A 10 8.97 -6.46 3.10
N GLY A 11 8.40 -6.52 4.30
CA GLY A 11 7.79 -5.35 4.93
C GLY A 11 8.83 -4.32 5.35
N SER A 12 8.36 -3.10 5.57
CA SER A 12 9.13 -2.00 6.15
C SER A 12 8.41 -1.49 7.39
N THR A 13 9.15 -1.21 8.44
CA THR A 13 8.65 -0.60 9.68
C THR A 13 9.62 0.45 10.16
N THR A 14 9.11 1.58 10.60
CA THR A 14 9.92 2.64 11.19
C THR A 14 9.14 3.44 12.23
N GLU A 15 9.83 3.87 13.28
CA GLU A 15 9.34 4.81 14.29
C GLU A 15 10.17 6.10 14.30
N ALA A 16 11.26 6.13 13.51
CA ALA A 16 12.16 7.27 13.49
C ALA A 16 11.56 8.48 12.77
N SER A 17 11.75 9.66 13.35
CA SER A 17 11.49 10.92 12.66
C SER A 17 12.36 11.02 11.40
N GLY A 18 11.75 11.34 10.27
CA GLY A 18 12.42 11.34 8.97
C GLY A 18 12.80 9.95 8.43
N GLY A 19 12.38 8.87 9.11
CA GLY A 19 12.60 7.51 8.64
C GLY A 19 11.77 7.22 7.38
N ASN A 20 12.42 6.69 6.34
CA ASN A 20 11.74 6.31 5.12
C ASN A 20 11.02 4.97 5.28
N LEU A 21 9.72 4.97 5.03
CA LEU A 21 8.94 3.73 4.94
C LEU A 21 8.99 3.25 3.48
N ALA A 22 9.69 2.16 3.24
CA ALA A 22 9.96 1.66 1.89
C ALA A 22 9.87 0.13 1.81
N PRO A 23 8.64 -0.44 1.78
CA PRO A 23 8.48 -1.88 1.58
C PRO A 23 9.01 -2.29 0.20
N LEU A 24 9.46 -3.54 0.11
CA LEU A 24 9.91 -4.12 -1.16
C LEU A 24 8.75 -4.80 -1.89
N CYS A 25 8.73 -4.67 -3.21
CA CYS A 25 7.93 -5.55 -4.05
C CYS A 25 8.37 -7.00 -3.86
N PRO A 26 7.49 -7.99 -4.12
CA PRO A 26 7.89 -9.39 -4.16
C PRO A 26 9.10 -9.64 -5.07
N ALA A 27 9.84 -10.71 -4.78
CA ALA A 27 11.05 -11.05 -5.54
C ALA A 27 10.76 -11.43 -7.01
N VAL A 28 9.53 -11.86 -7.28
CA VAL A 28 9.06 -12.17 -8.64
C VAL A 28 7.69 -11.52 -8.85
N VAL A 29 7.63 -10.63 -9.81
CA VAL A 29 6.41 -9.92 -10.23
C VAL A 29 6.30 -10.04 -11.75
N ASP A 30 5.25 -10.67 -12.21
CA ASP A 30 5.00 -10.79 -13.64
C ASP A 30 4.18 -9.60 -14.16
N ALA A 31 4.30 -9.32 -15.46
CA ALA A 31 3.44 -8.34 -16.10
C ALA A 31 1.96 -8.76 -15.93
N ASN A 32 1.11 -7.77 -15.62
CA ASN A 32 -0.32 -7.94 -15.30
C ASN A 32 -0.63 -8.57 -13.94
N ASP A 33 0.35 -8.79 -13.07
CA ASP A 33 0.05 -9.01 -11.65
C ASP A 33 -0.57 -7.73 -11.06
N ILE A 34 -1.48 -7.89 -10.11
CA ILE A 34 -1.94 -6.78 -9.28
C ILE A 34 -1.05 -6.71 -8.05
N LEU A 35 -0.43 -5.55 -7.84
CA LEU A 35 0.29 -5.24 -6.62
C LEU A 35 -0.61 -4.45 -5.68
N ILE A 36 -0.72 -4.90 -4.43
CA ILE A 36 -1.43 -4.21 -3.35
C ILE A 36 -0.42 -3.83 -2.27
N LEU A 37 -0.28 -2.53 -2.03
CA LEU A 37 0.51 -2.00 -0.93
C LEU A 37 -0.43 -1.58 0.19
N HIS A 38 -0.29 -2.22 1.35
CA HIS A 38 -0.98 -1.84 2.57
C HIS A 38 0.00 -1.13 3.50
N ALA A 39 -0.37 0.06 3.97
CA ALA A 39 0.37 0.83 4.95
C ALA A 39 -0.51 1.14 6.16
N TYR A 40 0.10 1.06 7.34
CA TYR A 40 -0.51 1.48 8.60
C TYR A 40 0.36 2.57 9.24
N TYR A 41 -0.28 3.64 9.66
CA TYR A 41 0.35 4.77 10.35
C TYR A 41 -0.35 4.98 11.69
N GLU A 42 0.39 4.90 12.78
CA GLU A 42 -0.12 5.20 14.11
C GLU A 42 -0.33 6.71 14.29
N GLY A 43 -1.41 7.09 14.97
CA GLY A 43 -1.72 8.49 15.28
C GLY A 43 -2.21 9.33 14.11
N THR A 44 -2.12 10.64 14.27
CA THR A 44 -2.63 11.65 13.33
C THR A 44 -1.52 12.23 12.45
N VAL A 45 -0.74 11.36 11.84
CA VAL A 45 0.36 11.78 10.96
C VAL A 45 -0.13 12.16 9.56
N THR A 46 0.69 12.91 8.85
CA THR A 46 0.45 13.22 7.44
C THR A 46 0.33 11.94 6.62
N ALA A 47 -0.66 11.90 5.73
CA ALA A 47 -0.84 10.76 4.82
C ALA A 47 0.44 10.49 4.00
N PRO A 48 0.72 9.22 3.70
CA PRO A 48 1.83 8.90 2.82
C PRO A 48 1.62 9.49 1.42
N THR A 49 2.71 9.84 0.78
CA THR A 49 2.68 10.24 -0.63
C THR A 49 2.30 9.03 -1.49
N THR A 50 1.33 9.20 -2.39
CA THR A 50 1.01 8.14 -3.36
C THR A 50 2.22 7.91 -4.27
N PRO A 51 2.80 6.70 -4.28
CA PRO A 51 3.97 6.44 -5.13
C PRO A 51 3.64 6.56 -6.62
N SER A 52 4.62 6.95 -7.43
CA SER A 52 4.43 7.08 -8.87
C SER A 52 3.98 5.75 -9.51
N GLY A 53 2.95 5.82 -10.34
CA GLY A 53 2.35 4.65 -11.00
C GLY A 53 1.41 3.82 -10.12
N TRP A 54 1.21 4.21 -8.86
CA TRP A 54 0.23 3.61 -7.97
C TRP A 54 -1.03 4.47 -7.86
N ILE A 55 -2.12 3.88 -7.45
CA ILE A 55 -3.36 4.60 -7.11
C ILE A 55 -3.76 4.29 -5.67
N LEU A 56 -4.22 5.31 -4.95
CA LEU A 56 -4.81 5.12 -3.62
C LEU A 56 -6.23 4.57 -3.80
N ILE A 57 -6.49 3.34 -3.35
CA ILE A 57 -7.80 2.68 -3.46
C ILE A 57 -8.60 2.68 -2.17
N ALA A 58 -7.94 2.82 -1.04
CA ALA A 58 -8.62 2.94 0.25
C ALA A 58 -7.81 3.79 1.22
N ASN A 59 -8.53 4.63 1.97
CA ASN A 59 -8.01 5.43 3.05
C ASN A 59 -9.01 5.32 4.21
N ASN A 60 -8.69 4.51 5.19
CA ASN A 60 -9.53 4.35 6.38
C ASN A 60 -8.96 5.18 7.53
N ILE A 61 -9.71 6.20 7.93
CA ILE A 61 -9.46 6.97 9.13
C ILE A 61 -10.46 6.48 10.18
N PRO A 62 -10.07 5.62 11.12
CA PRO A 62 -10.99 5.18 12.17
C PRO A 62 -11.42 6.39 13.01
N VAL A 63 -12.63 6.32 13.53
CA VAL A 63 -13.24 7.39 14.36
C VAL A 63 -12.44 7.63 15.64
N GLU A 64 -11.74 6.61 16.11
CA GLU A 64 -10.78 6.74 17.21
C GLU A 64 -9.37 6.87 16.61
N THR A 65 -8.68 7.93 16.95
CA THR A 65 -7.42 8.40 16.36
C THR A 65 -6.20 7.53 16.69
N VAL A 66 -6.36 6.22 16.71
CA VAL A 66 -5.28 5.29 17.09
C VAL A 66 -4.39 4.91 15.90
N GLY A 67 -4.90 5.01 14.68
CA GLY A 67 -4.11 4.72 13.49
C GLY A 67 -4.90 4.84 12.19
N ARG A 68 -4.19 4.84 11.07
CA ARG A 68 -4.76 4.99 9.74
C ARG A 68 -4.22 3.92 8.81
N HIS A 69 -5.11 3.36 8.01
CA HIS A 69 -4.77 2.40 6.96
C HIS A 69 -4.86 3.08 5.59
N TYR A 70 -3.88 2.81 4.77
CA TYR A 70 -3.83 3.24 3.37
C TYR A 70 -3.59 2.02 2.51
N VAL A 71 -4.36 1.89 1.43
CA VAL A 71 -4.19 0.82 0.47
C VAL A 71 -4.00 1.42 -0.91
N PHE A 72 -2.89 1.08 -1.53
CA PHE A 72 -2.56 1.47 -2.90
C PHE A 72 -2.55 0.24 -3.78
N ALA A 73 -2.86 0.43 -5.05
CA ALA A 73 -2.81 -0.63 -6.04
C ALA A 73 -2.03 -0.19 -7.28
N LYS A 74 -1.40 -1.16 -7.92
CA LYS A 74 -0.73 -0.98 -9.21
C LYS A 74 -0.90 -2.23 -10.06
N LEU A 75 -1.15 -2.03 -11.36
CA LEU A 75 -0.99 -3.10 -12.33
C LEU A 75 0.49 -3.19 -12.68
N ALA A 76 1.09 -4.35 -12.46
CA ALA A 76 2.51 -4.56 -12.68
C ALA A 76 2.85 -4.61 -14.18
N ILE A 77 4.02 -4.11 -14.50
CA ILE A 77 4.58 -4.18 -15.87
C ILE A 77 5.68 -5.25 -16.00
N GLY A 78 5.99 -5.96 -14.89
CA GLY A 78 6.96 -7.06 -14.86
C GLY A 78 8.41 -6.61 -14.66
N THR A 79 8.63 -5.40 -14.15
CA THR A 79 9.97 -4.86 -13.83
C THR A 79 10.11 -4.43 -12.37
N GLU A 80 9.14 -4.80 -11.55
CA GLU A 80 9.05 -4.38 -10.15
C GLU A 80 9.76 -5.33 -9.17
N ASP A 81 10.35 -6.41 -9.64
CA ASP A 81 11.01 -7.43 -8.80
C ASP A 81 11.89 -6.83 -7.71
N GLY A 82 11.55 -7.07 -6.45
CA GLY A 82 12.32 -6.62 -5.30
C GLY A 82 12.50 -5.10 -5.16
N THR A 83 11.83 -4.29 -5.98
CA THR A 83 11.96 -2.82 -5.97
C THR A 83 11.39 -2.24 -4.68
N ALA A 84 12.11 -1.31 -4.06
CA ALA A 84 11.64 -0.57 -2.90
C ALA A 84 10.67 0.56 -3.32
N ILE A 85 9.53 0.64 -2.65
CA ILE A 85 8.51 1.67 -2.91
C ILE A 85 8.48 2.63 -1.73
N SER A 86 8.99 3.84 -1.93
CA SER A 86 9.03 4.87 -0.88
C SER A 86 7.64 5.49 -0.65
N LEU A 87 7.24 5.55 0.61
CA LEU A 87 6.03 6.26 1.08
C LEU A 87 6.35 7.61 1.72
N GLY A 88 7.62 8.04 1.66
CA GLY A 88 8.08 9.30 2.20
C GLY A 88 8.70 9.20 3.60
N THR A 89 9.17 10.33 4.07
CA THR A 89 9.93 10.48 5.32
C THR A 89 9.30 11.54 6.23
N PRO A 90 8.11 11.29 6.81
CA PRO A 90 7.48 12.29 7.67
C PRO A 90 8.31 12.54 8.93
N ALA A 91 8.34 13.79 9.37
CA ALA A 91 9.07 14.23 10.58
C ALA A 91 8.27 13.91 11.85
N VAL A 92 7.97 12.64 12.08
CA VAL A 92 7.20 12.14 13.23
C VAL A 92 7.83 10.87 13.80
N THR A 93 7.63 10.63 15.08
CA THR A 93 8.15 9.48 15.83
C THR A 93 7.05 8.48 16.18
N THR A 94 6.14 8.23 15.26
CA THR A 94 5.06 7.26 15.42
C THR A 94 5.32 6.01 14.59
N MET A 95 4.82 4.88 15.02
CA MET A 95 4.97 3.62 14.30
C MET A 95 4.29 3.68 12.94
N ARG A 96 5.03 3.26 11.94
CA ARG A 96 4.53 3.10 10.57
C ARG A 96 5.03 1.78 10.02
N THR A 97 4.17 1.05 9.36
CA THR A 97 4.53 -0.21 8.72
C THR A 97 3.85 -0.34 7.38
N ALA A 98 4.49 -1.02 6.44
CA ALA A 98 3.92 -1.28 5.13
C ALA A 98 4.41 -2.60 4.55
N ARG A 99 3.60 -3.20 3.67
CA ARG A 99 3.95 -4.41 2.94
C ARG A 99 3.27 -4.43 1.58
N ILE A 100 3.90 -5.09 0.61
CA ILE A 100 3.39 -5.24 -0.74
C ILE A 100 3.10 -6.71 -1.01
N TYR A 101 1.94 -6.97 -1.59
CA TYR A 101 1.43 -8.29 -1.96
C TYR A 101 1.20 -8.32 -3.46
N SER A 102 1.46 -9.46 -4.10
CA SER A 102 1.13 -9.68 -5.51
C SER A 102 0.05 -10.74 -5.69
N PHE A 103 -0.81 -10.50 -6.67
CA PHE A 103 -1.89 -11.39 -7.08
C PHE A 103 -1.84 -11.58 -8.58
N SER A 104 -2.03 -12.82 -9.03
CA SER A 104 -2.15 -13.17 -10.45
C SER A 104 -3.61 -13.38 -10.86
N GLY A 105 -3.85 -13.54 -12.16
CA GLY A 105 -5.18 -13.87 -12.69
C GLY A 105 -6.01 -12.66 -13.12
N TRP A 106 -5.45 -11.47 -13.11
CA TRP A 106 -6.11 -10.29 -13.68
C TRP A 106 -5.98 -10.30 -15.21
N THR A 107 -7.10 -10.23 -15.90
CA THR A 107 -7.11 -10.34 -17.36
C THR A 107 -7.63 -9.11 -18.10
N PHE A 108 -8.27 -8.16 -17.43
CA PHE A 108 -8.89 -7.01 -18.10
C PHE A 108 -8.99 -5.77 -17.20
N GLY A 109 -8.87 -4.61 -17.84
CA GLY A 109 -9.30 -3.32 -17.34
C GLY A 109 -8.27 -2.56 -16.53
N THR A 110 -8.65 -1.37 -16.16
CA THR A 110 -7.94 -0.50 -15.21
C THR A 110 -8.35 -0.84 -13.81
N ILE A 111 -7.46 -0.62 -12.85
CA ILE A 111 -7.83 -0.66 -11.42
C ILE A 111 -8.72 0.55 -11.16
N GLU A 112 -9.98 0.30 -10.86
CA GLU A 112 -10.94 1.35 -10.51
C GLU A 112 -10.93 1.58 -9.00
N GLN A 113 -10.89 2.85 -8.63
CA GLN A 113 -11.02 3.26 -7.25
C GLN A 113 -12.52 3.34 -6.89
N ASN A 114 -12.95 2.49 -5.98
CA ASN A 114 -14.26 2.62 -5.36
C ASN A 114 -14.08 2.91 -3.86
N ILE A 115 -14.00 4.19 -3.52
CA ILE A 115 -13.96 4.62 -2.13
C ILE A 115 -15.40 4.60 -1.61
N GLY A 116 -15.78 3.50 -1.00
CA GLY A 116 -17.01 3.43 -0.22
C GLY A 116 -16.89 4.37 0.99
N THR A 117 -17.78 5.35 1.07
CA THR A 117 -17.93 6.12 2.30
C THR A 117 -18.59 5.22 3.34
N VAL A 118 -17.85 4.82 4.35
CA VAL A 118 -18.44 4.14 5.51
C VAL A 118 -19.16 5.21 6.31
N THR A 119 -20.48 5.27 6.13
CA THR A 119 -21.34 6.07 7.01
C THR A 119 -21.57 5.22 8.27
N THR A 120 -20.86 5.54 9.34
CA THR A 120 -21.22 5.00 10.66
C THR A 120 -22.47 5.74 11.12
N THR A 121 -23.61 5.08 11.02
CA THR A 121 -24.81 5.49 11.77
C THR A 121 -24.60 5.06 13.22
N THR A 122 -24.40 6.02 14.07
CA THR A 122 -24.55 5.83 15.53
C THR A 122 -26.01 5.72 15.90
#